data_d816217ea34b083dd89d5934dbd988d3
#
_entry.id   d816217ea34b083dd89d5934dbd988d3
#
_cell.length_a   1.000
_cell.length_b   1.000
_cell.length_c   1.000
_cell.angle_alpha   90.00
_cell.angle_beta   90.00
_cell.angle_gamma   90.00
#
_symmetry.space_group_name_H-M   'P 1'
#
loop_
_entity.id
_entity.type
_entity.pdbx_description
1 polymer ?
#
loop_
_entity_poly.entity_id
_entity_poly.type
_entity_poly.pdbx_seq_one_letter_code
_entity_poly.pdbx_strand_id
1 'polypeptide(L)' 'MLLPAGVEAPDARIESMETEVRVRAAMKDLPEEQVNLLRLAFYEGLSHSEIAGKLDLPLGTVKSRIRLAFAKMKARLGDE' A
#
# COMPACT_ATOMS: atom_id res chain seq x y z
N MET A 1 1.10 -8.54 -10.07
CA MET A 1 0.75 -8.90 -9.67
C MET A 1 0.74 -9.76 -9.33
N LEU A 2 0.99 -9.90 -9.12
CA LEU A 2 0.98 -10.56 -8.85
C LEU A 2 0.69 -11.33 -8.50
N LEU A 3 0.60 -11.67 -8.13
CA LEU A 3 0.33 -12.49 -7.68
C LEU A 3 -0.15 -13.44 -8.02
N PRO A 4 -0.12 -13.70 -8.20
CA PRO A 4 -0.83 -14.48 -8.77
C PRO A 4 -0.96 -15.80 -8.44
N ALA A 5 -0.11 -16.36 -8.16
CA ALA A 5 -0.16 -17.66 -7.89
C ALA A 5 -1.09 -18.04 -6.90
N GLY A 6 -1.46 -18.97 -6.51
CA GLY A 6 -2.28 -19.37 -5.48
C GLY A 6 -3.54 -18.68 -5.39
N VAL A 7 -3.67 -17.75 -6.19
CA VAL A 7 -4.78 -16.93 -6.11
C VAL A 7 -5.99 -17.55 -6.64
N GLU A 8 -5.85 -18.64 -7.27
CA GLU A 8 -6.98 -19.25 -7.83
C GLU A 8 -7.90 -19.83 -6.84
N ALA A 9 -7.54 -20.04 -5.64
CA ALA A 9 -8.41 -20.67 -4.67
C ALA A 9 -9.56 -19.74 -4.33
N PRO A 10 -10.77 -20.24 -4.26
CA PRO A 10 -11.90 -19.40 -3.90
C PRO A 10 -11.76 -18.77 -2.54
N ASP A 11 -11.20 -19.51 -1.61
CA ASP A 11 -11.01 -18.97 -0.29
C ASP A 11 -10.04 -17.83 -0.30
N ALA A 12 -9.01 -17.94 -1.11
CA ALA A 12 -8.03 -16.86 -1.20
C ALA A 12 -8.69 -15.62 -1.75
N ARG A 13 -9.64 -15.76 -2.63
CA ARG A 13 -10.33 -14.65 -3.19
C ARG A 13 -11.11 -13.90 -2.13
N ILE A 14 -11.80 -14.64 -1.28
CA ILE A 14 -12.57 -14.03 -0.22
C ILE A 14 -11.65 -13.34 0.75
N GLU A 15 -10.55 -13.97 1.07
CA GLU A 15 -9.58 -13.35 1.95
C GLU A 15 -9.03 -12.08 1.36
N SER A 16 -8.81 -12.06 0.06
CA SER A 16 -8.31 -10.88 -0.61
C SER A 16 -9.27 -9.74 -0.46
N MET A 17 -10.56 -10.01 -0.60
CA MET A 17 -11.55 -8.97 -0.48
C MET A 17 -11.58 -8.41 0.92
N GLU A 18 -11.52 -9.28 1.90
CA GLU A 18 -11.50 -8.82 3.28
C GLU A 18 -10.27 -8.00 3.56
N THR A 19 -9.14 -8.45 3.03
CA THR A 19 -7.91 -7.72 3.21
C THR A 19 -7.98 -6.35 2.57
N GLU A 20 -8.59 -6.29 1.41
CA GLU A 20 -8.72 -5.02 0.72
C GLU A 20 -9.55 -4.04 1.52
N VAL A 21 -10.63 -4.51 2.11
CA VAL A 21 -11.48 -3.66 2.93
C VAL A 21 -10.70 -3.17 4.15
N ARG A 22 -9.95 -4.05 4.76
CA ARG A 22 -9.17 -3.67 5.92
C ARG A 22 -8.08 -2.67 5.58
N VAL A 23 -7.43 -2.88 4.44
CA VAL A 23 -6.40 -1.95 4.00
C VAL A 23 -7.01 -0.58 3.76
N ARG A 24 -8.16 -0.54 3.13
CA ARG A 24 -8.83 0.72 2.89
C ARG A 24 -9.16 1.42 4.18
N ALA A 25 -9.67 0.66 5.14
CA ALA A 25 -10.03 1.24 6.42
C ALA A 25 -8.80 1.77 7.13
N ALA A 26 -7.71 1.03 7.05
CA ALA A 26 -6.48 1.45 7.69
C ALA A 26 -5.94 2.71 7.05
N MET A 27 -6.10 2.83 5.74
CA MET A 27 -5.60 3.99 5.04
C MET A 27 -6.34 5.27 5.41
N LYS A 28 -7.55 5.14 5.88
CA LYS A 28 -8.31 6.32 6.26
C LYS A 28 -7.71 7.04 7.45
N ASP A 29 -6.94 6.33 8.23
CA ASP A 29 -6.32 6.93 9.40
C ASP A 29 -4.96 7.53 9.11
N LEU A 30 -4.49 7.43 7.88
CA LEU A 30 -3.19 7.96 7.52
C LEU A 30 -3.31 9.37 6.98
N PRO A 31 -2.25 10.16 7.11
CA PRO A 31 -2.24 11.47 6.47
C PRO A 31 -2.43 11.31 4.97
N GLU A 32 -3.04 12.30 4.38
CA GLU A 32 -3.34 12.24 2.96
C GLU A 32 -2.09 12.03 2.13
N GLU A 33 -1.01 12.63 2.53
CA GLU A 33 0.26 12.46 1.85
C GLU A 33 0.68 11.02 1.78
N GLN A 34 0.55 10.31 2.90
CA GLN A 34 0.96 8.93 2.95
C GLN A 34 0.01 8.03 2.17
N VAL A 35 -1.27 8.34 2.23
CA VAL A 35 -2.25 7.58 1.45
C VAL A 35 -1.93 7.71 -0.03
N ASN A 36 -1.60 8.92 -0.45
CA ASN A 36 -1.31 9.15 -1.84
C ASN A 36 -0.09 8.34 -2.29
N LEU A 37 0.94 8.30 -1.47
CA LEU A 37 2.12 7.53 -1.79
C LEU A 37 1.82 6.06 -1.91
N LEU A 38 1.04 5.54 -0.98
CA LEU A 38 0.68 4.13 -1.02
C LEU A 38 -0.14 3.81 -2.25
N ARG A 39 -1.03 4.71 -2.62
CA ARG A 39 -1.85 4.49 -3.79
C ARG A 39 -1.00 4.43 -5.04
N LEU A 40 -0.05 5.34 -5.17
CA LEU A 40 0.82 5.35 -6.33
C LEU A 40 1.67 4.10 -6.39
N ALA A 41 2.15 3.66 -5.26
CA ALA A 41 3.02 2.50 -5.23
C ALA A 41 2.28 1.19 -5.45
N PHE A 42 1.11 1.04 -4.85
CA PHE A 42 0.45 -0.25 -4.87
C PHE A 42 -0.71 -0.33 -5.84
N TYR A 43 -1.46 0.72 -5.99
CA TYR A 43 -2.57 0.67 -6.94
C TYR A 43 -2.13 1.00 -8.35
N GLU A 44 -1.24 1.97 -8.50
CA GLU A 44 -0.79 2.35 -9.82
C GLU A 44 0.50 1.65 -10.21
N GLY A 45 1.13 0.97 -9.29
CA GLY A 45 2.29 0.17 -9.61
C GLY A 45 3.54 0.94 -9.96
N LEU A 46 3.66 2.17 -9.49
CA LEU A 46 4.82 2.96 -9.80
C LEU A 46 5.99 2.58 -8.92
N SER A 47 7.17 2.65 -9.46
CA SER A 47 8.37 2.42 -8.67
C SER A 47 8.62 3.65 -7.80
N HIS A 48 9.47 3.48 -6.79
CA HIS A 48 9.79 4.60 -5.92
C HIS A 48 10.41 5.74 -6.71
N SER A 49 11.22 5.41 -7.70
CA SER A 49 11.84 6.43 -8.54
C SER A 49 10.79 7.18 -9.34
N GLU A 50 9.82 6.45 -9.85
CA GLU A 50 8.76 7.08 -10.62
C GLU A 50 7.92 7.99 -9.76
N ILE A 51 7.65 7.56 -8.53
CA ILE A 51 6.90 8.38 -7.60
C ILE A 51 7.69 9.63 -7.25
N ALA A 52 8.98 9.47 -7.02
CA ALA A 52 9.82 10.61 -6.70
C ALA A 52 9.78 11.64 -7.81
N GLY A 53 9.83 11.19 -9.05
CA GLY A 53 9.75 12.09 -10.18
C GLY A 53 8.39 12.74 -10.30
N LYS A 54 7.36 11.97 -10.08
CA LYS A 54 6.01 12.47 -10.23
C LYS A 54 5.68 13.52 -9.18
N LEU A 55 6.13 13.32 -7.95
CA LEU A 55 5.85 14.23 -6.87
C LEU A 55 6.95 15.26 -6.64
N ASP A 56 8.02 15.15 -7.42
CA ASP A 56 9.14 16.07 -7.28
C ASP A 56 9.71 16.00 -5.88
N LEU A 57 9.95 14.81 -5.40
CA LEU A 57 10.52 14.56 -4.10
C LEU A 57 11.81 13.77 -4.23
N PRO A 58 12.75 13.91 -3.29
CA PRO A 58 13.92 13.06 -3.31
C PRO A 58 13.52 11.60 -3.14
N LEU A 59 14.25 10.73 -3.79
CA LEU A 59 13.96 9.31 -3.72
C LEU A 59 14.00 8.79 -2.29
N GLY A 60 14.97 9.23 -1.52
CA GLY A 60 15.06 8.81 -0.13
C GLY A 60 13.86 9.21 0.69
N THR A 61 13.32 10.38 0.40
CA THR A 61 12.14 10.86 1.08
C THR A 61 10.95 9.96 0.75
N VAL A 62 10.81 9.61 -0.52
CA VAL A 62 9.72 8.74 -0.94
C VAL A 62 9.83 7.39 -0.22
N LYS A 63 11.03 6.83 -0.21
CA LYS A 63 11.22 5.55 0.45
C LYS A 63 10.89 5.60 1.92
N SER A 64 11.35 6.63 2.60
CA SER A 64 11.09 6.78 4.02
C SER A 64 9.62 6.92 4.32
N ARG A 65 8.95 7.73 3.53
CA ARG A 65 7.54 7.98 3.76
C ARG A 65 6.70 6.75 3.48
N ILE A 66 7.04 6.02 2.44
CA ILE A 66 6.31 4.80 2.14
C ILE A 66 6.52 3.79 3.24
N ARG A 67 7.73 3.71 3.75
CA ARG A 67 8.02 2.77 4.82
C ARG A 67 7.24 3.11 6.08
N LEU A 68 7.16 4.40 6.41
CA LEU A 68 6.38 4.82 7.57
C LEU A 68 4.90 4.54 7.38
N ALA A 69 4.40 4.82 6.19
CA ALA A 69 3.00 4.58 5.90
C ALA A 69 2.67 3.09 6.01
N PHE A 70 3.56 2.28 5.48
CA PHE A 70 3.38 0.85 5.53
C PHE A 70 3.38 0.33 6.96
N ALA A 71 4.29 0.86 7.78
CA ALA A 71 4.36 0.45 9.17
C ALA A 71 3.08 0.83 9.91
N LYS A 72 2.55 2.01 9.65
CA LYS A 72 1.32 2.42 10.28
C LYS A 72 0.15 1.56 9.83
N MET A 73 0.11 1.24 8.55
CA MET A 73 -0.93 0.38 8.05
C MET A 73 -0.87 -0.99 8.70
N LYS A 74 0.34 -1.50 8.83
CA LYS A 74 0.52 -2.79 9.41
C LYS A 74 0.04 -2.82 10.85
N ALA A 75 0.32 -1.76 11.58
CA ALA A 75 -0.12 -1.67 12.96
C ALA A 75 -1.64 -1.62 13.03
N ARG A 76 -2.24 -0.92 12.08
CA ARG A 76 -3.69 -0.84 12.07
C ARG A 76 -4.36 -2.13 11.68
N LEU A 77 -3.75 -2.87 10.79
CA LEU A 77 -4.32 -4.13 10.38
C LEU A 77 -4.26 -5.16 11.49
N GLY A 78 -3.60 -4.82 12.53
CA GLY A 78 -3.64 -5.68 13.61
C GLY A 78 -2.63 -6.61 13.57
N ASP A 79 -2.10 -6.81 14.16
CA ASP A 79 -1.27 -7.67 14.13
C ASP A 79 -1.79 -8.83 14.48
N GLU A 80 -2.73 -9.23 14.16
CA GLU A 80 -3.23 -10.39 14.44
C GLU A 80 -2.73 -11.33 13.93
#